data_30a059786cca3a880952e9218ba6d592
#
_entry.id   30a059786cca3a880952e9218ba6d592
#
_cell.length_a   1.000
_cell.length_b   1.000
_cell.length_c   1.000
_cell.angle_alpha   90.00
_cell.angle_beta   90.00
_cell.angle_gamma   90.00
#
_symmetry.space_group_name_H-M   'P 1'
#
loop_
_entity.id
_entity.type
_entity.pdbx_description
1 polymer ?
#
loop_
_entity_poly.entity_id
_entity_poly.type
_entity_poly.pdbx_seq_one_letter_code
_entity_poly.pdbx_strand_id
1 'polypeptide(L)'
;EGRDILPLWVADMDFRSSPAILAALRERVEHGIFGYARPTRSTVQAVVDALARNYGWTINPSWIVWLPGLVCGLNVTSQAFAQPGEDVLTLTPVYPPFM
;
A
#
# COMPACT_ATOMS: atom_id res chain seq x y z
N GLU A 1 -4.86 -14.65 -29.09
CA GLU A 1 -4.74 -15.85 -28.24
C GLU A 1 -3.79 -16.83 -28.94
N GLY A 2 -2.82 -17.40 -28.19
CA GLY A 2 -1.86 -18.40 -28.70
C GLY A 2 -0.48 -17.86 -29.09
N ARG A 3 -0.16 -16.61 -28.82
CA ARG A 3 1.22 -16.09 -28.95
C ARG A 3 1.92 -16.13 -27.60
N ASP A 4 3.14 -16.60 -27.56
CA ASP A 4 4.03 -16.51 -26.40
C ASP A 4 4.55 -15.06 -26.30
N ILE A 5 3.78 -14.22 -25.64
CA ILE A 5 4.07 -12.80 -25.44
C ILE A 5 4.38 -12.57 -23.97
N LEU A 6 5.57 -12.08 -23.71
CA LEU A 6 5.97 -11.67 -22.36
C LEU A 6 5.29 -10.35 -22.00
N PRO A 7 4.43 -10.29 -20.97
CA PRO A 7 3.85 -9.04 -20.52
C PRO A 7 4.93 -8.19 -19.83
N LEU A 8 5.01 -6.92 -20.19
CA LEU A 8 5.93 -5.95 -19.60
C LEU A 8 5.16 -4.66 -19.28
N TRP A 9 3.98 -4.83 -18.68
CA TRP A 9 3.10 -3.71 -18.38
C TRP A 9 3.50 -3.00 -17.07
N VAL A 10 3.84 -1.72 -17.18
CA VAL A 10 4.11 -0.79 -16.06
C VAL A 10 5.01 -1.42 -14.99
N ALA A 11 4.46 -1.76 -13.84
CA ALA A 11 5.17 -2.33 -12.69
C ALA A 11 4.63 -3.73 -12.32
N ASP A 12 3.93 -4.38 -13.22
CA ASP A 12 3.46 -5.76 -13.02
C ASP A 12 4.65 -6.71 -12.89
N MET A 13 4.52 -7.65 -11.99
CA MET A 13 5.51 -8.71 -11.79
C MET A 13 4.86 -10.07 -12.01
N ASP A 14 5.40 -10.84 -12.96
CA ASP A 14 4.93 -12.19 -13.30
C ASP A 14 5.45 -13.27 -12.33
N PHE A 15 5.82 -12.88 -11.13
CA PHE A 15 6.25 -13.78 -10.09
C PHE A 15 5.07 -14.21 -9.22
N ARG A 16 5.04 -15.50 -8.90
CA ARG A 16 4.04 -16.02 -7.98
C ARG A 16 4.22 -15.42 -6.59
N SER A 17 3.12 -14.95 -5.99
CA SER A 17 3.10 -14.45 -4.62
C SER A 17 3.58 -15.49 -3.60
N SER A 18 4.12 -15.02 -2.50
CA SER A 18 4.58 -15.87 -1.39
C SER A 18 3.51 -16.90 -0.97
N PRO A 19 3.91 -18.15 -0.67
CA PRO A 19 2.98 -19.17 -0.19
C PRO A 19 2.18 -18.73 1.05
N ALA A 20 2.78 -17.96 1.95
CA ALA A 20 2.11 -17.43 3.14
C ALA A 20 0.96 -16.47 2.79
N ILE A 21 1.16 -15.59 1.81
CA ILE A 21 0.13 -14.69 1.31
C ILE A 21 -1.01 -15.48 0.68
N LEU A 22 -0.67 -16.46 -0.18
CA LEU A 22 -1.67 -17.28 -0.85
C LEU A 22 -2.48 -18.12 0.15
N ALA A 23 -1.85 -18.63 1.21
CA ALA A 23 -2.54 -19.37 2.27
C ALA A 23 -3.54 -18.48 3.02
N ALA A 24 -3.12 -17.30 3.45
CA ALA A 24 -3.98 -16.34 4.16
C ALA A 24 -5.18 -15.90 3.30
N LEU A 25 -4.96 -15.67 2.00
CA LEU A 25 -6.05 -15.31 1.09
C LEU A 25 -7.05 -16.46 0.91
N ARG A 26 -6.58 -17.72 0.79
CA ARG A 26 -7.46 -18.89 0.70
C ARG A 26 -8.32 -19.05 1.94
N GLU A 27 -7.69 -19.00 3.12
CA GLU A 27 -8.40 -19.06 4.40
C GLU A 27 -9.50 -17.98 4.48
N ARG A 28 -9.19 -16.76 4.04
CA ARG A 28 -10.18 -15.68 4.03
C ARG A 28 -11.31 -15.91 3.04
N VAL A 29 -11.04 -16.46 1.87
CA VAL A 29 -12.05 -16.83 0.87
C VAL A 29 -12.93 -17.97 1.41
N GLU A 30 -12.35 -19.00 2.02
CA GLU A 30 -13.09 -20.12 2.63
C GLU A 30 -14.00 -19.65 3.77
N HIS A 31 -13.56 -18.66 4.55
CA HIS A 31 -14.41 -18.04 5.59
C HIS A 31 -15.68 -17.40 5.00
N GLY A 32 -15.61 -16.82 3.78
CA GLY A 32 -16.76 -16.41 2.97
C GLY A 32 -17.51 -15.16 3.41
N ILE A 33 -17.19 -14.54 4.55
CA ILE A 33 -17.88 -13.35 5.05
C ILE A 33 -16.97 -12.12 4.87
N PHE A 34 -17.34 -11.26 3.94
CA PHE A 34 -16.57 -10.07 3.56
C PHE A 34 -17.37 -8.80 3.92
N GLY A 35 -17.41 -8.48 5.20
CA GLY A 35 -18.04 -7.26 5.69
C GLY A 35 -17.06 -6.09 5.81
N TYR A 36 -17.55 -4.98 6.34
CA TYR A 36 -16.71 -3.86 6.74
C TYR A 36 -15.76 -4.30 7.85
N ALA A 37 -14.47 -4.17 7.62
CA ALA A 37 -13.45 -4.57 8.58
C ALA A 37 -12.61 -3.37 9.02
N ARG A 38 -12.13 -3.41 10.26
CA ARG A 38 -11.06 -2.52 10.73
C ARG A 38 -9.74 -3.26 10.72
N PRO A 39 -8.61 -2.57 10.58
CA PRO A 39 -7.30 -3.18 10.76
C PRO A 39 -7.21 -3.88 12.11
N THR A 40 -6.75 -5.12 12.10
CA THR A 40 -6.54 -5.88 13.34
C THR A 40 -5.32 -5.36 14.10
N ARG A 41 -5.23 -5.66 15.40
CA ARG A 41 -4.04 -5.34 16.20
C ARG A 41 -2.76 -5.96 15.59
N SER A 42 -2.87 -7.18 15.08
CA SER A 42 -1.74 -7.87 14.43
C SER A 42 -1.30 -7.17 13.15
N THR A 43 -2.22 -6.64 12.35
CA THR A 43 -1.89 -5.85 11.15
C THR A 43 -1.15 -4.57 11.51
N VAL A 44 -1.65 -3.83 12.50
CA VAL A 44 -1.00 -2.61 13.01
C VAL A 44 0.40 -2.93 13.54
N GLN A 45 0.52 -3.98 14.36
CA GLN A 45 1.81 -4.40 14.92
C GLN A 45 2.80 -4.81 13.83
N ALA A 46 2.35 -5.53 12.80
CA ALA A 46 3.19 -5.92 11.67
C ALA A 46 3.80 -4.70 10.94
N VAL A 47 3.05 -3.61 10.80
CA VAL A 47 3.57 -2.35 10.23
C VAL A 47 4.62 -1.73 11.14
N VAL A 48 4.34 -1.61 12.44
CA VAL A 48 5.28 -1.06 13.43
C VAL A 48 6.59 -1.85 13.43
N ASP A 49 6.50 -3.17 13.50
CA ASP A 49 7.66 -4.07 13.52
C ASP A 49 8.47 -4.00 12.21
N ALA A 50 7.78 -3.89 11.07
CA ALA A 50 8.44 -3.77 9.77
C ALA A 50 9.22 -2.46 9.65
N LEU A 51 8.66 -1.34 10.09
CA LEU A 51 9.32 -0.04 10.09
C LEU A 51 10.53 -0.03 11.03
N ALA A 52 10.38 -0.57 12.23
CA ALA A 52 11.49 -0.67 13.18
C ALA A 52 12.62 -1.56 12.64
N ARG A 53 12.28 -2.74 12.10
CA ARG A 53 13.26 -3.72 11.61
C ARG A 53 13.98 -3.27 10.34
N ASN A 54 13.25 -2.69 9.38
CA ASN A 54 13.80 -2.40 8.06
C ASN A 54 14.44 -1.01 7.97
N TYR A 55 13.96 -0.06 8.79
CA TYR A 55 14.36 1.35 8.70
C TYR A 55 14.86 1.92 10.04
N GLY A 56 14.86 1.15 11.13
CA GLY A 56 15.18 1.65 12.46
C GLY A 56 14.19 2.72 12.97
N TRP A 57 13.01 2.78 12.37
CA TRP A 57 12.01 3.80 12.65
C TRP A 57 10.93 3.28 13.61
N THR A 58 10.98 3.73 14.85
CA THR A 58 9.97 3.42 15.86
C THR A 58 8.84 4.44 15.79
N ILE A 59 7.63 3.97 15.51
CA ILE A 59 6.43 4.79 15.42
C ILE A 59 5.42 4.43 16.52
N ASN A 60 4.54 5.38 16.87
CA ASN A 60 3.37 5.06 17.67
C ASN A 60 2.29 4.45 16.75
N PRO A 61 1.65 3.33 17.14
CA PRO A 61 0.54 2.75 16.38
C PRO A 61 -0.59 3.73 16.03
N SER A 62 -0.84 4.74 16.87
CA SER A 62 -1.85 5.76 16.62
C SER A 62 -1.52 6.73 15.49
N TRP A 63 -0.29 6.72 14.98
CA TRP A 63 0.12 7.55 13.84
C TRP A 63 -0.25 6.92 12.49
N ILE A 64 -0.70 5.67 12.50
CA ILE A 64 -1.05 4.96 11.27
C ILE A 64 -2.44 5.40 10.80
N VAL A 65 -2.49 5.99 9.62
CA VAL A 65 -3.72 6.35 8.90
C VAL A 65 -3.87 5.43 7.70
N TRP A 66 -4.97 4.69 7.66
CA TRP A 66 -5.25 3.74 6.58
C TRP A 66 -5.98 4.44 5.44
N LEU A 67 -5.42 4.35 4.23
CA LEU A 67 -5.95 4.97 3.03
C LEU A 67 -6.06 3.92 1.90
N PRO A 68 -7.00 4.09 0.95
CA PRO A 68 -7.28 3.09 -0.08
C PRO A 68 -6.21 3.00 -1.18
N GLY A 69 -5.15 3.78 -1.10
CA GLY A 69 -4.04 3.74 -2.05
C GLY A 69 -3.11 4.94 -1.92
N LEU A 70 -1.90 4.80 -2.46
CA LEU A 70 -0.85 5.81 -2.33
C LEU A 70 -1.20 7.12 -3.04
N VAL A 71 -1.76 7.07 -4.24
CA VAL A 71 -2.18 8.29 -4.98
C VAL A 71 -3.23 9.07 -4.19
N CYS A 72 -4.23 8.38 -3.65
CA CYS A 72 -5.21 8.97 -2.75
C CYS A 72 -4.53 9.56 -1.50
N GLY A 73 -3.58 8.83 -0.92
CA GLY A 73 -2.81 9.25 0.24
C GLY A 73 -2.07 10.57 0.00
N LEU A 74 -1.37 10.70 -1.11
CA LEU A 74 -0.64 11.92 -1.47
C LEU A 74 -1.58 13.11 -1.68
N ASN A 75 -2.69 12.91 -2.39
CA ASN A 75 -3.68 13.97 -2.59
C ASN A 75 -4.31 14.45 -1.27
N VAL A 76 -4.73 13.51 -0.41
CA VAL A 76 -5.33 13.84 0.88
C VAL A 76 -4.31 14.54 1.78
N THR A 77 -3.05 14.10 1.78
CA THR A 77 -1.98 14.73 2.55
C THR A 77 -1.72 16.16 2.07
N SER A 78 -1.62 16.37 0.76
CA SER A 78 -1.45 17.71 0.20
C SER A 78 -2.60 18.65 0.60
N GLN A 79 -3.84 18.18 0.52
CA GLN A 79 -5.01 18.97 0.94
C GLN A 79 -5.07 19.23 2.45
N ALA A 80 -4.55 18.31 3.26
CA ALA A 80 -4.60 18.44 4.71
C ALA A 80 -3.55 19.42 5.27
N PHE A 81 -2.41 19.59 4.59
CA PHE A 81 -1.28 20.34 5.10
C PHE A 81 -0.95 21.61 4.30
N ALA A 82 -1.27 21.64 3.00
CA ALA A 82 -1.04 22.83 2.18
C ALA A 82 -2.21 23.81 2.21
N GLN A 83 -1.90 25.10 2.19
CA GLN A 83 -2.88 26.17 2.01
C GLN A 83 -3.05 26.49 0.53
N PRO A 84 -4.18 27.10 0.10
CA PRO A 84 -4.35 27.54 -1.26
C PRO A 84 -3.21 28.47 -1.72
N GLY A 85 -2.52 28.07 -2.80
CA GLY A 85 -1.39 28.82 -3.35
C GLY A 85 -0.02 28.37 -2.86
N GLU A 86 0.06 27.38 -1.98
CA GLU A 86 1.33 26.74 -1.61
C GLU A 86 1.71 25.63 -2.60
N ASP A 87 3.00 25.41 -2.75
CA ASP A 87 3.56 24.43 -3.66
C ASP A 87 3.86 23.09 -2.97
N VAL A 88 3.79 22.01 -3.73
CA VAL A 88 4.23 20.68 -3.32
C VAL A 88 5.48 20.31 -4.10
N LEU A 89 6.59 20.03 -3.40
CA LEU A 89 7.83 19.60 -4.02
C LEU A 89 7.82 18.08 -4.24
N THR A 90 8.17 17.67 -5.46
CA THR A 90 8.37 16.26 -5.80
C THR A 90 9.68 16.06 -6.54
N LEU A 91 10.25 14.85 -6.44
CA LEU A 91 11.43 14.46 -7.20
C LEU A 91 11.01 13.82 -8.52
N THR A 92 11.67 14.18 -9.60
CA THR A 92 11.42 13.59 -10.93
C THR A 92 12.66 12.84 -11.42
N PRO A 93 12.50 11.80 -12.27
CA PRO A 93 11.22 11.30 -12.82
C PRO A 93 10.39 10.55 -11.79
N VAL A 94 9.08 10.72 -11.84
CA VAL A 94 8.13 10.11 -10.90
C VAL A 94 6.89 9.62 -11.66
N TYR A 95 6.11 8.75 -11.02
CA TYR A 95 4.85 8.26 -11.57
C TYR A 95 3.90 9.43 -11.87
N PRO A 96 3.40 9.57 -13.14
CA PRO A 96 2.68 10.76 -13.58
C PRO A 96 1.51 11.22 -12.68
N PRO A 97 0.71 10.32 -12.08
CA PRO A 97 -0.35 10.72 -11.16
C PRO A 97 0.10 11.40 -9.85
N PHE A 98 1.42 11.54 -9.62
CA PHE A 98 1.98 12.29 -8.47
C PHE A 98 2.26 13.76 -8.82
N MET A 99 2.09 14.12 -10.09
CA MET A 99 2.17 15.48 -10.61
C MET A 99 0.76 16.03 -10.83
#